data_674113b7108652ec8621c865eb6a4024
#
_entry.id   674113b7108652ec8621c865eb6a4024
#
_cell.length_a   1.000
_cell.length_b   1.000
_cell.length_c   1.000
_cell.angle_alpha   90.00
_cell.angle_beta   90.00
_cell.angle_gamma   90.00
#
_symmetry.space_group_name_H-M   'P 1'
#
loop_
_entity.id
_entity.type
_entity.pdbx_description
1 polymer ?
#
loop_
_entity_poly.entity_id
_entity_poly.type
_entity_poly.pdbx_seq_one_letter_code
_entity_poly.pdbx_strand_id
1 'polypeptide(L)'
;VLTALTPDLHVLHRPEFSMLGLRLGTRMTVVRLPDRSLLVHSPLEPTAELRAAIDALGEVSIVVAPNAYHHVFAGPFAAAYPKAKLVGSRALRRKRPDLRFAQTLDEKGALPEGVVGVYVPSKLDETVLYVPHLRTLVCADLTENFAPEMDHLPTRLYLKAAGIYGHTGVARPLRPLFDKAGTLRAIDEITSFDFDRVTLAHGRVIETDGRRIVRESYDWAR
;
A
#
# COMPACT_ATOMS: atom_id res chain seq x y z
N VAL A 1 -8.93 -11.89 9.71
CA VAL A 1 -8.20 -11.68 10.96
C VAL A 1 -6.91 -10.93 10.65
N LEU A 2 -6.54 -9.97 11.51
CA LEU A 2 -5.27 -9.26 11.42
C LEU A 2 -4.12 -10.24 11.71
N THR A 3 -3.15 -10.30 10.81
CA THR A 3 -2.01 -11.24 10.88
C THR A 3 -0.74 -10.46 11.22
N ALA A 4 -0.02 -10.88 12.26
CA ALA A 4 1.29 -10.32 12.61
C ALA A 4 2.37 -10.85 11.66
N LEU A 5 3.12 -9.97 11.03
CA LEU A 5 4.37 -10.28 10.32
C LEU A 5 5.57 -10.10 11.26
N THR A 6 5.49 -9.11 12.16
CA THR A 6 6.37 -8.89 13.31
C THR A 6 5.54 -8.34 14.47
N PRO A 7 6.10 -8.19 15.69
CA PRO A 7 5.35 -7.56 16.79
C PRO A 7 4.82 -6.15 16.48
N ASP A 8 5.48 -5.41 15.56
CA ASP A 8 5.15 -4.04 15.22
C ASP A 8 4.65 -3.85 13.77
N LEU A 9 4.42 -4.96 13.04
CA LEU A 9 3.90 -4.95 11.67
C LEU A 9 2.81 -5.99 11.50
N HIS A 10 1.60 -5.53 11.17
CA HIS A 10 0.46 -6.40 10.97
C HIS A 10 -0.20 -6.12 9.62
N VAL A 11 -0.83 -7.13 9.05
CA VAL A 11 -1.56 -7.00 7.79
C VAL A 11 -2.94 -7.65 7.88
N LEU A 12 -3.91 -7.10 7.14
CA LEU A 12 -5.18 -7.74 6.88
C LEU A 12 -5.35 -7.89 5.37
N HIS A 13 -5.40 -9.10 4.88
CA HIS A 13 -5.66 -9.40 3.47
C HIS A 13 -7.12 -9.81 3.26
N ARG A 14 -7.74 -9.26 2.22
CA ARG A 14 -9.09 -9.61 1.73
C ARG A 14 -8.99 -10.19 0.32
N PRO A 15 -8.74 -11.50 0.17
CA PRO A 15 -8.55 -12.13 -1.13
C PRO A 15 -9.78 -12.09 -2.02
N GLU A 16 -10.97 -12.02 -1.41
CA GLU A 16 -12.27 -11.94 -2.08
C GLU A 16 -12.58 -10.57 -2.69
N PHE A 17 -11.78 -9.53 -2.35
CA PHE A 17 -12.02 -8.20 -2.89
C PHE A 17 -11.93 -8.22 -4.42
N SER A 18 -12.99 -7.73 -5.04
CA SER A 18 -13.16 -7.80 -6.50
C SER A 18 -13.38 -6.42 -7.09
N MET A 19 -12.74 -6.16 -8.21
CA MET A 19 -12.94 -4.94 -9.00
C MET A 19 -13.07 -5.32 -10.47
N LEU A 20 -14.09 -4.80 -11.16
CA LEU A 20 -14.38 -5.10 -12.58
C LEU A 20 -14.46 -6.60 -12.89
N GLY A 21 -14.97 -7.39 -11.96
CA GLY A 21 -15.07 -8.85 -12.11
C GLY A 21 -13.76 -9.62 -11.88
N LEU A 22 -12.68 -8.95 -11.51
CA LEU A 22 -11.40 -9.58 -11.20
C LEU A 22 -11.20 -9.65 -9.68
N ARG A 23 -10.90 -10.83 -9.13
CA ARG A 23 -10.55 -11.04 -7.73
C ARG A 23 -9.06 -10.78 -7.55
N LEU A 24 -8.70 -9.52 -7.35
CA LEU A 24 -7.30 -9.11 -7.16
C LEU A 24 -6.88 -9.12 -5.69
N GLY A 25 -7.86 -9.23 -4.79
CA GLY A 25 -7.62 -9.05 -3.36
C GLY A 25 -7.23 -7.61 -3.02
N THR A 26 -7.14 -7.33 -1.74
CA THR A 26 -6.57 -6.05 -1.25
C THR A 26 -6.01 -6.25 0.15
N ARG A 27 -5.08 -5.39 0.56
CA ARG A 27 -4.44 -5.49 1.87
C ARG A 27 -4.35 -4.13 2.53
N MET A 28 -4.66 -4.14 3.84
CA MET A 28 -4.33 -3.09 4.79
C MET A 28 -3.04 -3.47 5.53
N THR A 29 -2.19 -2.50 5.78
CA THR A 29 -0.99 -2.66 6.63
C THR A 29 -1.12 -1.76 7.86
N VAL A 30 -0.84 -2.31 9.03
CA VAL A 30 -0.80 -1.60 10.32
C VAL A 30 0.64 -1.64 10.83
N VAL A 31 1.21 -0.47 11.01
CA VAL A 31 2.57 -0.27 11.54
C VAL A 31 2.46 0.32 12.94
N ARG A 32 3.10 -0.30 13.93
CA ARG A 32 3.30 0.32 15.23
C ARG A 32 4.56 1.17 15.15
N LEU A 33 4.40 2.45 15.46
CA LEU A 33 5.47 3.44 15.45
C LEU A 33 6.31 3.36 16.75
N PRO A 34 7.51 3.98 16.78
CA PRO A 34 8.37 3.99 17.98
C PRO A 34 7.69 4.59 19.22
N ASP A 35 6.78 5.55 19.06
CA ASP A 35 5.97 6.13 20.13
C ASP A 35 4.79 5.25 20.55
N ARG A 36 4.68 4.04 19.98
CA ARG A 36 3.64 3.02 20.17
C ARG A 36 2.27 3.37 19.59
N SER A 37 2.13 4.50 18.92
CA SER A 37 0.94 4.78 18.12
C SER A 37 0.91 3.96 16.83
N LEU A 38 -0.24 3.92 16.16
CA LEU A 38 -0.41 3.11 14.95
C LEU A 38 -0.58 3.99 13.71
N LEU A 39 0.14 3.60 12.64
CA LEU A 39 -0.09 4.03 11.28
C LEU A 39 -0.87 2.94 10.54
N VAL A 40 -2.00 3.30 9.96
CA VAL A 40 -2.82 2.39 9.14
C VAL A 40 -2.74 2.82 7.68
N HIS A 41 -2.19 1.95 6.82
CA HIS A 41 -2.02 2.19 5.39
C HIS A 41 -3.01 1.37 4.58
N SER A 42 -3.65 2.00 3.57
CA SER A 42 -4.67 1.37 2.71
C SER A 42 -5.80 0.72 3.55
N PRO A 43 -6.56 1.53 4.34
CA PRO A 43 -7.52 1.01 5.29
C PRO A 43 -8.60 0.15 4.62
N LEU A 44 -9.06 -0.87 5.34
CA LEU A 44 -10.19 -1.72 4.98
C LEU A 44 -11.42 -1.36 5.82
N GLU A 45 -12.55 -2.03 5.55
CA GLU A 45 -13.79 -1.79 6.29
C GLU A 45 -13.58 -1.99 7.79
N PRO A 46 -13.90 -0.98 8.64
CA PRO A 46 -13.65 -1.03 10.08
C PRO A 46 -14.77 -1.79 10.81
N THR A 47 -14.84 -3.12 10.57
CA THR A 47 -15.77 -3.99 11.31
C THR A 47 -15.46 -3.96 12.82
N ALA A 48 -16.42 -4.36 13.64
CA ALA A 48 -16.23 -4.39 15.09
C ALA A 48 -15.03 -5.27 15.49
N GLU A 49 -14.87 -6.43 14.85
CA GLU A 49 -13.76 -7.37 15.09
C GLU A 49 -12.42 -6.76 14.68
N LEU A 50 -12.38 -6.05 13.54
CA LEU A 50 -11.15 -5.41 13.08
C LEU A 50 -10.75 -4.27 14.02
N ARG A 51 -11.71 -3.46 14.44
CA ARG A 51 -11.47 -2.38 15.39
C ARG A 51 -10.93 -2.91 16.71
N ALA A 52 -11.59 -3.93 17.29
CA ALA A 52 -11.11 -4.56 18.52
C ALA A 52 -9.68 -5.09 18.40
N ALA A 53 -9.32 -5.69 17.25
CA ALA A 53 -7.97 -6.18 17.00
C ALA A 53 -6.94 -5.04 16.88
N ILE A 54 -7.29 -3.92 16.25
CA ILE A 54 -6.43 -2.74 16.12
C ILE A 54 -6.27 -2.04 17.47
N ASP A 55 -7.37 -1.83 18.20
CA ASP A 55 -7.39 -1.15 19.51
C ASP A 55 -6.53 -1.90 20.54
N ALA A 56 -6.46 -3.24 20.45
CA ALA A 56 -5.57 -4.06 21.27
C ALA A 56 -4.06 -3.83 20.95
N LEU A 57 -3.73 -3.33 19.75
CA LEU A 57 -2.34 -3.02 19.36
C LEU A 57 -1.90 -1.63 19.83
N GLY A 58 -2.80 -0.63 19.89
CA GLY A 58 -2.49 0.74 20.28
C GLY A 58 -3.47 1.76 19.72
N GLU A 59 -3.20 3.04 19.95
CA GLU A 59 -4.00 4.14 19.43
C GLU A 59 -3.65 4.45 17.98
N VAL A 60 -4.65 4.51 17.10
CA VAL A 60 -4.45 4.92 15.70
C VAL A 60 -4.23 6.43 15.65
N SER A 61 -3.02 6.85 15.28
CA SER A 61 -2.65 8.27 15.16
C SER A 61 -2.75 8.79 13.72
N ILE A 62 -2.58 7.90 12.73
CA ILE A 62 -2.58 8.29 11.33
C ILE A 62 -3.18 7.20 10.44
N VAL A 63 -4.00 7.62 9.49
CA VAL A 63 -4.60 6.79 8.44
C VAL A 63 -4.09 7.30 7.09
N VAL A 64 -3.48 6.43 6.31
CA VAL A 64 -2.87 6.75 5.01
C VAL A 64 -3.69 6.13 3.89
N ALA A 65 -4.25 6.96 3.03
CA ALA A 65 -4.80 6.58 1.73
C ALA A 65 -3.74 6.88 0.65
N PRO A 66 -2.91 5.88 0.25
CA PRO A 66 -1.63 6.11 -0.41
C PRO A 66 -1.75 6.64 -1.83
N ASN A 67 -2.87 6.38 -2.50
CA ASN A 67 -3.07 6.73 -3.91
C ASN A 67 -4.55 6.97 -4.24
N ALA A 68 -4.85 7.25 -5.52
CA ALA A 68 -6.19 7.58 -6.01
C ALA A 68 -7.16 6.38 -6.05
N TYR A 69 -6.71 5.16 -5.74
CA TYR A 69 -7.51 3.92 -5.82
C TYR A 69 -7.72 3.27 -4.45
N HIS A 70 -6.70 3.25 -3.59
CA HIS A 70 -6.75 2.63 -2.26
C HIS A 70 -7.38 3.56 -1.20
N HIS A 71 -8.65 3.93 -1.41
CA HIS A 71 -9.35 4.90 -0.56
C HIS A 71 -10.80 4.51 -0.22
N VAL A 72 -11.30 3.38 -0.72
CA VAL A 72 -12.73 3.01 -0.61
C VAL A 72 -13.21 3.07 0.84
N PHE A 73 -12.43 2.57 1.75
CA PHE A 73 -12.74 2.55 3.18
C PHE A 73 -12.11 3.69 3.99
N ALA A 74 -11.42 4.65 3.35
CA ALA A 74 -10.75 5.73 4.08
C ALA A 74 -11.74 6.60 4.88
N GLY A 75 -12.91 6.91 4.32
CA GLY A 75 -13.95 7.67 5.02
C GLY A 75 -14.53 6.92 6.22
N PRO A 76 -15.09 5.72 6.04
CA PRO A 76 -15.58 4.89 7.16
C PRO A 76 -14.51 4.65 8.23
N PHE A 77 -13.25 4.42 7.82
CA PHE A 77 -12.16 4.21 8.76
C PHE A 77 -11.82 5.47 9.56
N ALA A 78 -11.73 6.62 8.91
CA ALA A 78 -11.51 7.90 9.60
C ALA A 78 -12.67 8.26 10.54
N ALA A 79 -13.91 7.92 10.19
CA ALA A 79 -15.05 8.09 11.07
C ALA A 79 -14.98 7.18 12.31
N ALA A 80 -14.44 5.97 12.17
CA ALA A 80 -14.21 5.03 13.29
C ALA A 80 -13.06 5.48 14.22
N TYR A 81 -12.10 6.24 13.69
CA TYR A 81 -10.93 6.76 14.42
C TYR A 81 -10.81 8.29 14.28
N PRO A 82 -11.74 9.06 14.87
CA PRO A 82 -11.85 10.51 14.62
C PRO A 82 -10.67 11.34 15.14
N LYS A 83 -9.85 10.79 16.02
CA LYS A 83 -8.61 11.43 16.51
C LYS A 83 -7.43 11.22 15.55
N ALA A 84 -7.50 10.22 14.67
CA ALA A 84 -6.45 9.93 13.72
C ALA A 84 -6.41 10.97 12.60
N LYS A 85 -5.21 11.37 12.19
CA LYS A 85 -5.04 12.21 11.00
C LYS A 85 -5.27 11.38 9.75
N LEU A 86 -6.23 11.74 8.91
CA LEU A 86 -6.35 11.18 7.57
C LEU A 86 -5.43 11.94 6.63
N VAL A 87 -4.49 11.24 6.00
CA VAL A 87 -3.61 11.78 4.96
C VAL A 87 -3.78 11.00 3.67
N GLY A 88 -3.59 11.66 2.54
CA GLY A 88 -3.78 11.01 1.24
C GLY A 88 -3.04 11.72 0.12
N SER A 89 -3.10 11.15 -1.08
CA SER A 89 -2.48 11.76 -2.25
C SER A 89 -3.23 13.01 -2.71
N ARG A 90 -2.55 13.87 -3.48
CA ARG A 90 -3.18 15.08 -4.05
C ARG A 90 -4.36 14.76 -4.96
N ALA A 91 -4.21 13.75 -5.80
CA ALA A 91 -5.28 13.34 -6.71
C ALA A 91 -6.47 12.81 -5.91
N LEU A 92 -6.22 12.06 -4.83
CA LEU A 92 -7.28 11.57 -3.98
C LEU A 92 -8.04 12.71 -3.28
N ARG A 93 -7.34 13.70 -2.74
CA ARG A 93 -7.99 14.87 -2.12
C ARG A 93 -8.93 15.60 -3.09
N ARG A 94 -8.55 15.70 -4.37
CA ARG A 94 -9.44 16.25 -5.41
C ARG A 94 -10.60 15.33 -5.76
N LYS A 95 -10.36 14.01 -5.80
CA LYS A 95 -11.36 12.97 -6.12
C LYS A 95 -12.41 12.81 -5.02
N ARG A 96 -12.02 13.03 -3.77
CA ARG A 96 -12.84 12.81 -2.57
C ARG A 96 -12.93 14.08 -1.72
N PRO A 97 -13.59 15.15 -2.23
CA PRO A 97 -13.77 16.41 -1.49
C PRO A 97 -14.68 16.25 -0.24
N ASP A 98 -15.42 15.14 -0.17
CA ASP A 98 -16.22 14.71 0.98
C ASP A 98 -15.37 14.27 2.17
N LEU A 99 -14.10 13.89 1.96
CA LEU A 99 -13.19 13.46 3.01
C LEU A 99 -12.37 14.64 3.58
N ARG A 100 -12.24 14.67 4.90
CA ARG A 100 -11.43 15.69 5.58
C ARG A 100 -10.00 15.20 5.73
N PHE A 101 -9.18 15.45 4.71
CA PHE A 101 -7.74 15.20 4.81
C PHE A 101 -7.07 16.29 5.66
N ALA A 102 -6.32 15.85 6.66
CA ALA A 102 -5.49 16.74 7.48
C ALA A 102 -4.37 17.37 6.63
N GLN A 103 -3.71 16.55 5.79
CA GLN A 103 -2.63 16.95 4.90
C GLN A 103 -2.61 16.05 3.65
N THR A 104 -1.92 16.50 2.60
CA THR A 104 -1.52 15.61 1.50
C THR A 104 -0.14 15.02 1.76
N LEU A 105 0.12 13.81 1.26
CA LEU A 105 1.34 13.03 1.54
C LEU A 105 2.65 13.71 1.11
N ASP A 106 2.57 14.68 0.22
CA ASP A 106 3.71 15.49 -0.22
C ASP A 106 3.96 16.73 0.65
N GLU A 107 3.07 17.04 1.62
CA GLU A 107 3.26 18.15 2.54
C GLU A 107 4.22 17.74 3.66
N LYS A 108 5.10 18.71 4.04
CA LYS A 108 6.03 18.50 5.15
C LYS A 108 5.28 18.19 6.45
N GLY A 109 5.67 17.11 7.14
CA GLY A 109 5.05 16.68 8.41
C GLY A 109 3.72 15.93 8.22
N ALA A 110 3.37 15.54 7.00
CA ALA A 110 2.22 14.66 6.74
C ALA A 110 2.41 13.27 7.34
N LEU A 111 3.63 12.76 7.31
CA LEU A 111 4.01 11.47 7.88
C LEU A 111 4.66 11.64 9.26
N PRO A 112 4.53 10.65 10.15
CA PRO A 112 5.18 10.67 11.45
C PRO A 112 6.70 10.58 11.35
N GLU A 113 7.39 11.02 12.38
CA GLU A 113 8.84 10.89 12.48
C GLU A 113 9.27 9.42 12.33
N GLY A 114 10.35 9.19 11.60
CA GLY A 114 10.86 7.84 11.32
C GLY A 114 10.14 7.09 10.21
N VAL A 115 9.19 7.72 9.49
CA VAL A 115 8.59 7.18 8.27
C VAL A 115 8.94 8.08 7.08
N VAL A 116 9.51 7.50 6.04
CA VAL A 116 9.91 8.22 4.82
C VAL A 116 8.92 7.95 3.71
N GLY A 117 8.33 8.98 3.14
CA GLY A 117 7.45 8.89 1.97
C GLY A 117 8.21 9.18 0.68
N VAL A 118 8.06 8.34 -0.33
CA VAL A 118 8.57 8.58 -1.68
C VAL A 118 7.42 8.59 -2.67
N TYR A 119 7.24 9.70 -3.35
CA TYR A 119 6.24 9.84 -4.39
C TYR A 119 6.69 9.14 -5.68
N VAL A 120 5.82 8.31 -6.25
CA VAL A 120 6.06 7.62 -7.53
C VAL A 120 5.22 8.30 -8.62
N PRO A 121 5.85 9.02 -9.56
CA PRO A 121 5.15 9.75 -10.60
C PRO A 121 4.35 8.84 -11.52
N SER A 122 3.04 8.83 -11.33
CA SER A 122 2.11 8.03 -12.11
C SER A 122 0.69 8.60 -12.04
N LYS A 123 -0.21 8.12 -12.91
CA LYS A 123 -1.65 8.43 -12.79
C LYS A 123 -2.31 7.75 -11.58
N LEU A 124 -1.62 6.82 -10.93
CA LEU A 124 -2.04 6.24 -9.65
C LEU A 124 -1.85 7.24 -8.51
N ASP A 125 -0.90 8.17 -8.64
CA ASP A 125 -0.58 9.21 -7.65
C ASP A 125 -0.19 8.60 -6.29
N GLU A 126 0.68 7.59 -6.32
CA GLU A 126 1.05 6.83 -5.13
C GLU A 126 2.26 7.44 -4.42
N THR A 127 2.18 7.49 -3.10
CA THR A 127 3.32 7.65 -2.20
C THR A 127 3.55 6.36 -1.44
N VAL A 128 4.72 5.76 -1.61
CA VAL A 128 5.14 4.59 -0.84
C VAL A 128 5.84 5.02 0.44
N LEU A 129 5.79 4.17 1.47
CA LEU A 129 6.35 4.48 2.77
C LEU A 129 7.50 3.52 3.08
N TYR A 130 8.66 4.06 3.42
CA TYR A 130 9.74 3.29 4.02
C TYR A 130 9.69 3.43 5.53
N VAL A 131 9.70 2.31 6.23
CA VAL A 131 9.64 2.21 7.69
C VAL A 131 10.98 1.62 8.19
N PRO A 132 11.97 2.46 8.54
CA PRO A 132 13.35 2.05 8.82
C PRO A 132 13.46 1.02 9.94
N HIS A 133 12.80 1.25 11.08
CA HIS A 133 12.89 0.35 12.25
C HIS A 133 12.33 -1.05 12.00
N LEU A 134 11.54 -1.24 10.94
CA LEU A 134 11.04 -2.54 10.49
C LEU A 134 11.75 -3.04 9.22
N ARG A 135 12.65 -2.27 8.65
CA ARG A 135 13.29 -2.55 7.35
C ARG A 135 12.26 -2.95 6.30
N THR A 136 11.14 -2.21 6.26
CA THR A 136 9.97 -2.57 5.45
C THR A 136 9.56 -1.41 4.55
N LEU A 137 9.32 -1.72 3.28
CA LEU A 137 8.61 -0.85 2.35
C LEU A 137 7.12 -1.18 2.40
N VAL A 138 6.27 -0.17 2.55
CA VAL A 138 4.82 -0.29 2.56
C VAL A 138 4.27 0.43 1.34
N CYS A 139 3.62 -0.29 0.45
CA CYS A 139 3.04 0.26 -0.79
C CYS A 139 1.65 -0.32 -1.06
N ALA A 140 0.98 0.19 -2.08
CA ALA A 140 -0.27 -0.34 -2.58
C ALA A 140 -0.09 -0.94 -3.98
N ASP A 141 0.10 -0.09 -5.00
CA ASP A 141 0.15 -0.47 -6.41
C ASP A 141 1.54 -0.32 -7.03
N LEU A 142 2.57 -0.03 -6.22
CA LEU A 142 3.96 0.06 -6.69
C LEU A 142 4.37 -1.23 -7.41
N THR A 143 4.01 -2.35 -6.88
CA THR A 143 4.24 -3.67 -7.47
C THR A 143 3.18 -4.65 -6.99
N GLU A 144 2.92 -5.69 -7.76
CA GLU A 144 1.98 -6.77 -7.48
C GLU A 144 2.74 -8.09 -7.35
N ASN A 145 2.29 -9.01 -6.48
CA ASN A 145 2.97 -10.29 -6.25
C ASN A 145 1.94 -11.43 -6.21
N PHE A 146 1.41 -11.80 -7.37
CA PHE A 146 0.39 -12.84 -7.46
C PHE A 146 1.00 -14.24 -7.47
N ALA A 147 0.40 -15.10 -6.64
CA ALA A 147 0.72 -16.52 -6.62
C ALA A 147 0.16 -17.25 -7.85
N PRO A 148 0.78 -18.37 -8.26
CA PRO A 148 0.28 -19.19 -9.36
C PRO A 148 -1.00 -19.96 -9.02
N GLU A 149 -1.35 -20.08 -7.72
CA GLU A 149 -2.53 -20.80 -7.22
C GLU A 149 -3.77 -19.88 -7.19
N MET A 150 -4.22 -19.42 -8.33
CA MET A 150 -5.40 -18.55 -8.45
C MET A 150 -6.60 -19.36 -8.99
N ASP A 151 -7.60 -19.59 -8.15
CA ASP A 151 -8.78 -20.40 -8.50
C ASP A 151 -9.75 -19.67 -9.43
N HIS A 152 -9.81 -18.33 -9.36
CA HIS A 152 -10.75 -17.56 -10.16
C HIS A 152 -10.26 -17.44 -11.60
N LEU A 153 -10.90 -18.18 -12.52
CA LEU A 153 -10.49 -18.29 -13.92
C LEU A 153 -10.37 -16.93 -14.65
N PRO A 154 -11.31 -15.98 -14.54
CA PRO A 154 -11.17 -14.67 -15.19
C PRO A 154 -9.92 -13.91 -14.70
N THR A 155 -9.66 -13.90 -13.39
CA THR A 155 -8.46 -13.26 -12.83
C THR A 155 -7.20 -13.96 -13.31
N ARG A 156 -7.17 -15.28 -13.33
CA ARG A 156 -6.02 -16.06 -13.82
C ARG A 156 -5.69 -15.75 -15.28
N LEU A 157 -6.71 -15.66 -16.14
CA LEU A 157 -6.52 -15.32 -17.54
C LEU A 157 -6.01 -13.89 -17.71
N TYR A 158 -6.61 -12.94 -16.95
CA TYR A 158 -6.13 -11.57 -16.92
C TYR A 158 -4.65 -11.47 -16.49
N LEU A 159 -4.27 -12.09 -15.36
CA LEU A 159 -2.90 -12.04 -14.85
C LEU A 159 -1.89 -12.65 -15.82
N LYS A 160 -2.26 -13.73 -16.53
CA LYS A 160 -1.43 -14.31 -17.60
C LYS A 160 -1.23 -13.33 -18.76
N ALA A 161 -2.31 -12.71 -19.25
CA ALA A 161 -2.23 -11.71 -20.31
C ALA A 161 -1.47 -10.45 -19.85
N ALA A 162 -1.65 -10.05 -18.59
CA ALA A 162 -0.95 -8.93 -17.97
C ALA A 162 0.53 -9.21 -17.66
N GLY A 163 0.98 -10.48 -17.76
CA GLY A 163 2.36 -10.89 -17.58
C GLY A 163 2.84 -10.91 -16.13
N ILE A 164 1.92 -11.08 -15.18
CA ILE A 164 2.23 -11.10 -13.73
C ILE A 164 1.65 -12.35 -13.01
N TYR A 165 1.17 -13.33 -13.74
CA TYR A 165 0.70 -14.58 -13.15
C TYR A 165 1.86 -15.41 -12.60
N GLY A 166 1.93 -15.62 -11.30
CA GLY A 166 3.02 -16.30 -10.63
C GLY A 166 4.34 -15.50 -10.61
N HIS A 167 4.27 -14.21 -10.87
CA HIS A 167 5.42 -13.30 -10.90
C HIS A 167 5.16 -12.05 -10.08
N THR A 168 6.25 -11.44 -9.62
CA THR A 168 6.21 -10.10 -9.03
C THR A 168 6.51 -9.07 -10.11
N GLY A 169 5.78 -7.97 -10.13
CA GLY A 169 6.03 -6.89 -11.06
C GLY A 169 4.87 -5.94 -11.25
N VAL A 170 4.97 -5.12 -12.29
CA VAL A 170 3.91 -4.18 -12.70
C VAL A 170 3.16 -4.78 -13.88
N ALA A 171 1.85 -4.99 -13.74
CA ALA A 171 0.99 -5.50 -14.80
C ALA A 171 1.14 -4.66 -16.07
N ARG A 172 1.29 -5.30 -17.24
CA ARG A 172 1.47 -4.60 -18.53
C ARG A 172 0.45 -3.49 -18.79
N PRO A 173 -0.87 -3.67 -18.49
CA PRO A 173 -1.86 -2.61 -18.68
C PRO A 173 -1.65 -1.38 -17.79
N LEU A 174 -0.96 -1.52 -16.65
CA LEU A 174 -0.69 -0.40 -15.75
C LEU A 174 0.56 0.41 -16.16
N ARG A 175 1.50 -0.18 -16.89
CA ARG A 175 2.77 0.47 -17.28
C ARG A 175 2.61 1.84 -17.97
N PRO A 176 1.62 2.04 -18.86
CA PRO A 176 1.39 3.36 -19.46
C PRO A 176 0.92 4.46 -18.51
N LEU A 177 0.55 4.09 -17.27
CA LEU A 177 0.14 5.05 -16.24
C LEU A 177 1.34 5.72 -15.56
N PHE A 178 2.53 5.17 -15.71
CA PHE A 178 3.75 5.66 -15.06
C PHE A 178 4.52 6.63 -15.96
N ASP A 179 5.00 7.72 -15.38
CA ASP A 179 6.06 8.54 -16.01
C ASP A 179 7.38 7.78 -15.87
N LYS A 180 7.89 7.21 -16.98
CA LYS A 180 9.06 6.35 -16.96
C LYS A 180 10.27 6.99 -16.28
N ALA A 181 10.66 8.19 -16.70
CA ALA A 181 11.85 8.86 -16.18
C ALA A 181 11.70 9.23 -14.70
N GLY A 182 10.54 9.78 -14.31
CA GLY A 182 10.25 10.10 -12.92
C GLY A 182 10.17 8.87 -12.05
N THR A 183 9.54 7.81 -12.56
CA THR A 183 9.43 6.53 -11.86
C THR A 183 10.79 5.88 -11.63
N LEU A 184 11.68 5.85 -12.63
CA LEU A 184 13.02 5.29 -12.46
C LEU A 184 13.82 6.03 -11.37
N ARG A 185 13.73 7.37 -11.31
CA ARG A 185 14.34 8.15 -10.23
C ARG A 185 13.76 7.78 -8.86
N ALA A 186 12.42 7.65 -8.76
CA ALA A 186 11.76 7.23 -7.53
C ALA A 186 12.19 5.80 -7.10
N ILE A 187 12.31 4.88 -8.06
CA ILE A 187 12.79 3.51 -7.78
C ILE A 187 14.24 3.50 -7.32
N ASP A 188 15.11 4.33 -7.90
CA ASP A 188 16.50 4.46 -7.47
C ASP A 188 16.57 5.02 -6.03
N GLU A 189 15.75 6.02 -5.70
CA GLU A 189 15.62 6.53 -4.34
C GLU A 189 15.10 5.44 -3.38
N ILE A 190 13.97 4.80 -3.69
CA ILE A 190 13.38 3.73 -2.89
C ILE A 190 14.40 2.61 -2.64
N THR A 191 15.10 2.17 -3.68
CA THR A 191 16.07 1.07 -3.55
C THR A 191 17.41 1.48 -2.96
N SER A 192 17.61 2.75 -2.62
CA SER A 192 18.72 3.21 -1.79
C SER A 192 18.52 2.93 -0.30
N PHE A 193 17.25 2.76 0.13
CA PHE A 193 16.94 2.42 1.52
C PHE A 193 17.25 0.95 1.85
N ASP A 194 17.53 0.70 3.12
CA ASP A 194 17.80 -0.66 3.62
C ASP A 194 16.50 -1.35 4.06
N PHE A 195 15.78 -1.92 3.10
CA PHE A 195 14.63 -2.77 3.38
C PHE A 195 14.78 -4.15 2.75
N ASP A 196 14.13 -5.12 3.37
CA ASP A 196 14.10 -6.50 2.91
C ASP A 196 12.66 -6.96 2.64
N ARG A 197 11.72 -6.51 3.45
CA ARG A 197 10.29 -6.82 3.30
C ARG A 197 9.56 -5.74 2.52
N VAL A 198 8.53 -6.17 1.74
CA VAL A 198 7.55 -5.26 1.12
C VAL A 198 6.14 -5.75 1.43
N THR A 199 5.34 -4.89 2.06
CA THR A 199 3.88 -5.08 2.11
C THR A 199 3.26 -4.33 0.94
N LEU A 200 2.33 -4.97 0.25
CA LEU A 200 1.68 -4.46 -0.96
C LEU A 200 0.20 -4.85 -0.97
N ALA A 201 -0.63 -4.13 -1.72
CA ALA A 201 -2.06 -4.36 -1.68
C ALA A 201 -2.48 -5.66 -2.36
N HIS A 202 -1.82 -6.05 -3.46
CA HIS A 202 -2.26 -7.12 -4.33
C HIS A 202 -1.30 -8.32 -4.33
N GLY A 203 -1.79 -9.48 -3.87
CA GLY A 203 -1.02 -10.71 -3.82
C GLY A 203 -0.30 -10.95 -2.49
N ARG A 204 0.84 -11.64 -2.52
CA ARG A 204 1.61 -12.06 -1.33
C ARG A 204 2.56 -10.96 -0.86
N VAL A 205 2.77 -10.86 0.45
CA VAL A 205 3.87 -10.07 1.02
C VAL A 205 5.20 -10.59 0.46
N ILE A 206 6.13 -9.70 0.19
CA ILE A 206 7.52 -10.04 -0.12
C ILE A 206 8.26 -10.03 1.21
N GLU A 207 8.71 -11.18 1.67
CA GLU A 207 9.34 -11.33 3.00
C GLU A 207 10.83 -11.01 2.99
N THR A 208 11.50 -11.29 1.87
CA THR A 208 12.96 -11.14 1.70
C THR A 208 13.29 -10.62 0.30
N ASP A 209 14.50 -10.11 0.12
CA ASP A 209 14.99 -9.58 -1.18
C ASP A 209 14.16 -8.41 -1.74
N GLY A 210 13.35 -7.75 -0.92
CA GLY A 210 12.39 -6.74 -1.37
C GLY A 210 13.02 -5.65 -2.22
N ARG A 211 14.22 -5.19 -1.85
CA ARG A 211 14.94 -4.14 -2.59
C ARG A 211 15.30 -4.58 -4.02
N ARG A 212 15.80 -5.81 -4.19
CA ARG A 212 16.10 -6.38 -5.52
C ARG A 212 14.83 -6.56 -6.33
N ILE A 213 13.80 -7.15 -5.72
CA ILE A 213 12.51 -7.45 -6.39
C ILE A 213 11.83 -6.16 -6.85
N VAL A 214 11.80 -5.10 -6.03
CA VAL A 214 11.25 -3.80 -6.42
C VAL A 214 12.02 -3.22 -7.60
N ARG A 215 13.35 -3.28 -7.60
CA ARG A 215 14.18 -2.82 -8.72
C ARG A 215 13.85 -3.56 -10.01
N GLU A 216 13.83 -4.88 -9.98
CA GLU A 216 13.55 -5.77 -11.13
C GLU A 216 12.12 -5.57 -11.67
N SER A 217 11.15 -5.24 -10.79
CA SER A 217 9.77 -4.93 -11.20
C SER A 217 9.67 -3.77 -12.19
N TYR A 218 10.72 -2.95 -12.32
CA TYR A 218 10.77 -1.78 -13.19
C TYR A 218 11.78 -1.87 -14.34
N ASP A 219 12.35 -3.05 -14.63
CA ASP A 219 13.25 -3.24 -15.79
C ASP A 219 12.60 -2.90 -17.13
N TRP A 220 11.28 -3.02 -17.23
CA TRP A 220 10.51 -2.61 -18.41
C TRP A 220 10.55 -1.11 -18.70
N ALA A 221 10.91 -0.28 -17.73
CA ALA A 221 10.96 1.18 -17.85
C ALA A 221 12.34 1.72 -18.29
N ARG A 222 13.38 0.87 -18.26
CA ARG A 222 14.76 1.16 -18.70
C ARG A 222 14.97 1.18 -20.20
#